data_dd5cdd50c4ff5edeb76dc40d3263938f
#
_entry.id   dd5cdd50c4ff5edeb76dc40d3263938f
#
_cell.length_a   1.000
_cell.length_b   1.000
_cell.length_c   1.000
_cell.angle_alpha   90.00
_cell.angle_beta   90.00
_cell.angle_gamma   90.00
#
_symmetry.space_group_name_H-M   'P 1'
#
loop_
_entity.id
_entity.type
_entity.pdbx_description
1 polymer ?
#
loop_
_entity_poly.entity_id
_entity_poly.type
_entity_poly.pdbx_seq_one_letter_code
_entity_poly.pdbx_strand_id
1 'polypeptide(L)'
;LMENAAQLPLISGFTVIRNARLMGYPIIESLKSLLPLVDELVVGLGQSDDDTRAMLESLASPKIRIFDSFWDTQKTKGGLILSEKTNEALAACKHDWCFYLQADEVLHEDDLPAIRAGLAKAASHPEIEGLLFNYVHFYGSYSTIATSRRWYRKEVRLVRKSSGIQSHNDAQGFRVPREGRLQKPQVLQLDARIFHYGWVKPPKMMGQKSKLLNRWWHGNKRDHEFENFEYARQYGLRPYTGTHPEVMKPLVATQDWSFDPRLSILEWSLKDWNLFASDVLERVTGYRIGEYKPYRLLRP
;
A
#
# COMPACT_ATOMS: atom_id res chain seq x y z
N LEU A 1 -1.04 2.99 -43.16
CA LEU A 1 -0.91 1.84 -42.27
C LEU A 1 -1.45 2.26 -40.92
N MET A 2 -2.69 1.86 -40.59
CA MET A 2 -3.21 2.02 -39.23
C MET A 2 -2.42 1.06 -38.32
N GLU A 3 -1.58 1.61 -37.44
CA GLU A 3 -1.03 0.84 -36.33
C GLU A 3 -2.20 0.25 -35.56
N ASN A 4 -2.30 -1.06 -35.51
CA ASN A 4 -3.20 -1.77 -34.62
C ASN A 4 -2.83 -1.32 -33.21
N ALA A 5 -3.62 -0.44 -32.62
CA ALA A 5 -3.48 -0.10 -31.22
C ALA A 5 -3.65 -1.41 -30.45
N ALA A 6 -2.56 -2.00 -29.98
CA ALA A 6 -2.60 -3.25 -29.24
C ALA A 6 -3.56 -3.05 -28.06
N GLN A 7 -4.60 -3.87 -28.02
CA GLN A 7 -5.58 -3.81 -26.93
C GLN A 7 -4.85 -4.00 -25.61
N LEU A 8 -5.06 -3.07 -24.67
CA LEU A 8 -4.46 -3.17 -23.32
C LEU A 8 -4.88 -4.48 -22.65
N PRO A 9 -3.96 -5.14 -21.96
CA PRO A 9 -4.32 -6.31 -21.16
C PRO A 9 -5.42 -5.98 -20.14
N LEU A 10 -6.32 -6.93 -19.92
CA LEU A 10 -7.29 -6.84 -18.84
C LEU A 10 -6.62 -6.93 -17.48
N ILE A 11 -7.14 -6.18 -16.52
CA ILE A 11 -6.57 -6.05 -15.17
C ILE A 11 -7.57 -6.55 -14.13
N SER A 12 -7.15 -7.46 -13.26
CA SER A 12 -7.84 -7.75 -12.01
C SER A 12 -7.28 -6.88 -10.90
N GLY A 13 -8.11 -6.04 -10.27
CA GLY A 13 -7.77 -5.45 -8.98
C GLY A 13 -7.96 -6.47 -7.87
N PHE A 14 -7.16 -6.41 -6.81
CA PHE A 14 -7.40 -7.24 -5.63
C PHE A 14 -6.93 -6.59 -4.34
N THR A 15 -7.63 -6.91 -3.27
CA THR A 15 -7.32 -6.49 -1.90
C THR A 15 -7.84 -7.50 -0.89
N VAL A 16 -7.36 -7.38 0.34
CA VAL A 16 -7.88 -8.10 1.50
C VAL A 16 -8.20 -7.12 2.61
N ILE A 17 -9.29 -7.35 3.31
CA ILE A 17 -9.76 -6.45 4.37
C ILE A 17 -10.43 -7.20 5.51
N ARG A 18 -10.22 -6.71 6.71
CA ARG A 18 -10.92 -7.07 7.93
C ARG A 18 -11.05 -5.84 8.82
N ASN A 19 -12.23 -5.64 9.42
CA ASN A 19 -12.48 -4.56 10.39
C ASN A 19 -12.14 -3.15 9.84
N ALA A 20 -12.59 -2.83 8.61
CA ALA A 20 -12.22 -1.60 7.92
C ALA A 20 -12.61 -0.34 8.73
N ARG A 21 -13.81 -0.32 9.31
CA ARG A 21 -14.28 0.80 10.13
C ARG A 21 -13.52 0.90 11.45
N LEU A 22 -13.35 -0.21 12.15
CA LEU A 22 -12.59 -0.25 13.41
C LEU A 22 -11.13 0.18 13.22
N MET A 23 -10.54 -0.20 12.09
CA MET A 23 -9.16 0.17 11.71
C MET A 23 -9.06 1.56 11.08
N GLY A 24 -10.19 2.20 10.74
CA GLY A 24 -10.24 3.48 10.05
C GLY A 24 -9.56 3.43 8.68
N TYR A 25 -9.74 2.35 7.92
CA TYR A 25 -9.22 2.27 6.57
C TYR A 25 -10.12 3.00 5.58
N PRO A 26 -9.58 3.83 4.67
CA PRO A 26 -10.33 4.44 3.57
C PRO A 26 -10.60 3.43 2.46
N ILE A 27 -11.19 2.26 2.82
CA ILE A 27 -11.38 1.15 1.87
C ILE A 27 -12.29 1.54 0.71
N ILE A 28 -13.31 2.34 0.95
CA ILE A 28 -14.24 2.79 -0.09
C ILE A 28 -13.52 3.67 -1.11
N GLU A 29 -12.71 4.61 -0.63
CA GLU A 29 -11.89 5.50 -1.45
C GLU A 29 -10.81 4.73 -2.20
N SER A 30 -10.18 3.77 -1.54
CA SER A 30 -9.21 2.84 -2.13
C SER A 30 -9.82 2.13 -3.33
N LEU A 31 -10.95 1.44 -3.13
CA LEU A 31 -11.61 0.69 -4.20
C LEU A 31 -12.14 1.60 -5.32
N LYS A 32 -12.75 2.75 -4.97
CA LYS A 32 -13.22 3.72 -5.97
C LYS A 32 -12.09 4.25 -6.84
N SER A 33 -10.89 4.47 -6.29
CA SER A 33 -9.73 4.94 -7.06
C SER A 33 -9.22 3.89 -8.06
N LEU A 34 -9.39 2.61 -7.76
CA LEU A 34 -8.94 1.50 -8.59
C LEU A 34 -9.94 1.10 -9.69
N LEU A 35 -11.25 1.26 -9.43
CA LEU A 35 -12.34 0.85 -10.35
C LEU A 35 -12.22 1.37 -11.79
N PRO A 36 -11.74 2.61 -12.07
CA PRO A 36 -11.56 3.09 -13.45
C PRO A 36 -10.44 2.38 -14.22
N LEU A 37 -9.55 1.69 -13.52
CA LEU A 37 -8.38 1.04 -14.12
C LEU A 37 -8.61 -0.44 -14.40
N VAL A 38 -9.45 -1.11 -13.60
CA VAL A 38 -9.59 -2.57 -13.58
C VAL A 38 -10.84 -3.07 -14.26
N ASP A 39 -10.84 -4.32 -14.74
CA ASP A 39 -11.96 -5.01 -15.37
C ASP A 39 -12.75 -5.85 -14.35
N GLU A 40 -12.09 -6.35 -13.31
CA GLU A 40 -12.70 -6.90 -12.11
C GLU A 40 -11.96 -6.42 -10.86
N LEU A 41 -12.61 -6.48 -9.71
CA LEU A 41 -12.04 -6.15 -8.40
C LEU A 41 -12.40 -7.22 -7.38
N VAL A 42 -11.40 -7.97 -6.95
CA VAL A 42 -11.52 -9.11 -6.03
C VAL A 42 -11.25 -8.65 -4.61
N VAL A 43 -12.18 -8.83 -3.70
CA VAL A 43 -12.04 -8.45 -2.29
C VAL A 43 -12.14 -9.69 -1.40
N GLY A 44 -11.04 -10.06 -0.77
CA GLY A 44 -11.01 -11.08 0.28
C GLY A 44 -11.44 -10.47 1.61
N LEU A 45 -12.68 -10.75 2.05
CA LEU A 45 -13.24 -10.22 3.27
C LEU A 45 -13.02 -11.19 4.44
N GLY A 46 -12.20 -10.76 5.41
CA GLY A 46 -12.03 -11.46 6.68
C GLY A 46 -13.25 -11.31 7.60
N GLN A 47 -13.38 -12.22 8.58
CA GLN A 47 -14.41 -12.10 9.61
C GLN A 47 -14.27 -10.76 10.32
N SER A 48 -15.19 -9.87 10.10
CA SER A 48 -15.20 -8.51 10.67
C SER A 48 -16.18 -8.38 11.81
N ASP A 49 -15.78 -7.65 12.83
CA ASP A 49 -16.57 -7.34 14.03
C ASP A 49 -17.34 -6.01 13.87
N ASP A 50 -17.29 -5.43 12.67
CA ASP A 50 -17.92 -4.17 12.27
C ASP A 50 -18.72 -4.33 10.97
N ASP A 51 -19.24 -3.22 10.43
CA ASP A 51 -20.05 -3.19 9.21
C ASP A 51 -19.23 -3.19 7.90
N THR A 52 -17.99 -3.69 7.91
CA THR A 52 -17.11 -3.73 6.73
C THR A 52 -17.80 -4.34 5.50
N ARG A 53 -18.59 -5.44 5.67
CA ARG A 53 -19.33 -6.05 4.57
C ARG A 53 -20.32 -5.08 3.93
N ALA A 54 -21.16 -4.45 4.75
CA ALA A 54 -22.14 -3.49 4.26
C ALA A 54 -21.48 -2.29 3.54
N MET A 55 -20.34 -1.83 4.05
CA MET A 55 -19.53 -0.79 3.39
C MET A 55 -19.11 -1.23 1.98
N LEU A 56 -18.60 -2.45 1.82
CA LEU A 56 -18.16 -2.96 0.51
C LEU A 56 -19.35 -3.14 -0.46
N GLU A 57 -20.45 -3.70 0.02
CA GLU A 57 -21.68 -3.91 -0.77
C GLU A 57 -22.31 -2.59 -1.22
N SER A 58 -22.16 -1.50 -0.43
CA SER A 58 -22.65 -0.17 -0.80
C SER A 58 -22.03 0.43 -2.06
N LEU A 59 -20.88 -0.09 -2.51
CA LEU A 59 -20.25 0.34 -3.77
C LEU A 59 -21.05 -0.05 -5.02
N ALA A 60 -21.91 -1.06 -4.92
CA ALA A 60 -22.87 -1.50 -5.95
C ALA A 60 -22.28 -1.59 -7.38
N SER A 61 -21.01 -1.99 -7.51
CA SER A 61 -20.33 -2.09 -8.80
C SER A 61 -20.32 -3.55 -9.30
N PRO A 62 -20.71 -3.81 -10.56
CA PRO A 62 -20.68 -5.16 -11.13
C PRO A 62 -19.25 -5.72 -11.29
N LYS A 63 -18.23 -4.86 -11.22
CA LYS A 63 -16.82 -5.28 -11.24
C LYS A 63 -16.35 -5.89 -9.92
N ILE A 64 -17.05 -5.60 -8.81
CA ILE A 64 -16.61 -6.03 -7.47
C ILE A 64 -17.13 -7.44 -7.18
N ARG A 65 -16.20 -8.32 -6.81
CA ARG A 65 -16.49 -9.66 -6.34
C ARG A 65 -15.89 -9.86 -4.95
N ILE A 66 -16.75 -9.99 -3.95
CA ILE A 66 -16.38 -10.21 -2.56
C ILE A 66 -16.43 -11.72 -2.31
N PHE A 67 -15.42 -12.27 -1.63
CA PHE A 67 -15.43 -13.64 -1.13
C PHE A 67 -15.02 -13.67 0.34
N ASP A 68 -15.57 -14.60 1.10
CA ASP A 68 -15.25 -14.77 2.51
C ASP A 68 -13.89 -15.47 2.65
N SER A 69 -12.98 -14.83 3.40
CA SER A 69 -11.64 -15.30 3.67
C SER A 69 -11.48 -15.55 5.16
N PHE A 70 -11.16 -16.79 5.54
CA PHE A 70 -10.96 -17.11 6.95
C PHE A 70 -9.57 -16.67 7.44
N TRP A 71 -9.52 -15.77 8.42
CA TRP A 71 -8.28 -15.31 9.05
C TRP A 71 -8.07 -16.02 10.37
N ASP A 72 -7.08 -16.89 10.43
CA ASP A 72 -6.66 -17.53 11.67
C ASP A 72 -5.90 -16.52 12.54
N THR A 73 -6.61 -15.90 13.47
CA THR A 73 -6.06 -14.87 14.38
C THR A 73 -5.07 -15.43 15.41
N GLN A 74 -4.92 -16.74 15.50
CA GLN A 74 -3.89 -17.40 16.32
C GLN A 74 -2.50 -17.38 15.66
N LYS A 75 -2.44 -17.14 14.36
CA LYS A 75 -1.18 -16.96 13.62
C LYS A 75 -0.57 -15.59 13.88
N THR A 76 0.15 -15.44 14.99
CA THR A 76 0.74 -14.16 15.43
C THR A 76 2.22 -14.00 15.08
N LYS A 77 2.74 -14.69 14.05
CA LYS A 77 4.15 -14.65 13.72
C LYS A 77 4.43 -13.78 12.50
N GLY A 78 5.06 -12.61 12.72
CA GLY A 78 5.64 -11.80 11.65
C GLY A 78 4.69 -11.32 10.56
N GLY A 79 3.38 -11.24 10.85
CA GLY A 79 2.38 -10.78 9.88
C GLY A 79 2.12 -11.73 8.70
N LEU A 80 2.58 -12.98 8.75
CA LEU A 80 2.45 -13.97 7.66
C LEU A 80 1.01 -14.18 7.18
N ILE A 81 0.03 -14.00 8.05
CA ILE A 81 -1.39 -14.08 7.70
C ILE A 81 -1.74 -13.09 6.58
N LEU A 82 -1.09 -11.92 6.53
CA LEU A 82 -1.35 -10.90 5.52
C LEU A 82 -0.95 -11.38 4.13
N SER A 83 0.26 -11.95 3.97
CA SER A 83 0.68 -12.51 2.67
C SER A 83 -0.12 -13.75 2.27
N GLU A 84 -0.51 -14.60 3.22
CA GLU A 84 -1.36 -15.76 2.98
C GLU A 84 -2.71 -15.31 2.38
N LYS A 85 -3.35 -14.30 2.98
CA LYS A 85 -4.64 -13.78 2.49
C LYS A 85 -4.51 -12.98 1.20
N THR A 86 -3.43 -12.25 1.03
CA THR A 86 -3.12 -11.57 -0.23
C THR A 86 -2.94 -12.57 -1.37
N ASN A 87 -2.28 -13.70 -1.13
CA ASN A 87 -2.12 -14.76 -2.13
C ASN A 87 -3.44 -15.48 -2.45
N GLU A 88 -4.32 -15.64 -1.46
CA GLU A 88 -5.67 -16.16 -1.66
C GLU A 88 -6.47 -15.26 -2.62
N ALA A 89 -6.43 -13.94 -2.41
CA ALA A 89 -7.09 -12.97 -3.28
C ALA A 89 -6.45 -12.89 -4.67
N LEU A 90 -5.10 -12.94 -4.76
CA LEU A 90 -4.38 -12.99 -6.03
C LEU A 90 -4.75 -14.25 -6.83
N ALA A 91 -4.85 -15.40 -6.18
CA ALA A 91 -5.23 -16.66 -6.83
C ALA A 91 -6.66 -16.57 -7.41
N ALA A 92 -7.56 -15.85 -6.74
CA ALA A 92 -8.94 -15.66 -7.18
C ALA A 92 -9.09 -14.69 -8.37
N CYS A 93 -8.05 -13.91 -8.75
CA CYS A 93 -8.05 -13.04 -9.92
C CYS A 93 -8.16 -13.84 -11.22
N LYS A 94 -8.95 -13.34 -12.20
CA LYS A 94 -9.15 -13.98 -13.51
C LYS A 94 -8.08 -13.60 -14.53
N HIS A 95 -7.58 -12.35 -14.46
CA HIS A 95 -6.65 -11.82 -15.46
C HIS A 95 -5.19 -12.04 -15.05
N ASP A 96 -4.28 -11.99 -16.02
CA ASP A 96 -2.85 -12.18 -15.80
C ASP A 96 -2.20 -10.97 -15.10
N TRP A 97 -2.65 -9.77 -15.41
CA TRP A 97 -2.22 -8.56 -14.73
C TRP A 97 -3.12 -8.27 -13.53
N CYS A 98 -2.52 -8.28 -12.33
CA CYS A 98 -3.24 -8.16 -11.08
C CYS A 98 -2.73 -6.96 -10.29
N PHE A 99 -3.61 -5.99 -9.98
CA PHE A 99 -3.29 -4.79 -9.21
C PHE A 99 -3.63 -5.00 -7.74
N TYR A 100 -2.60 -5.09 -6.91
CA TYR A 100 -2.75 -5.13 -5.46
C TYR A 100 -2.84 -3.71 -4.91
N LEU A 101 -3.93 -3.39 -4.22
CA LEU A 101 -4.07 -2.13 -3.50
C LEU A 101 -4.50 -2.42 -2.07
N GLN A 102 -3.71 -1.99 -1.09
CA GLN A 102 -4.05 -2.16 0.31
C GLN A 102 -5.20 -1.23 0.70
N ALA A 103 -5.93 -1.57 1.75
CA ALA A 103 -7.13 -0.85 2.16
C ALA A 103 -6.89 0.61 2.59
N ASP A 104 -5.65 0.99 2.84
CA ASP A 104 -5.19 2.34 3.18
C ASP A 104 -4.34 2.99 2.08
N GLU A 105 -4.38 2.43 0.88
CA GLU A 105 -3.71 2.93 -0.32
C GLU A 105 -4.74 3.44 -1.34
N VAL A 106 -4.45 4.55 -1.99
CA VAL A 106 -5.34 5.19 -2.96
C VAL A 106 -4.54 5.64 -4.19
N LEU A 107 -5.09 5.45 -5.38
CA LEU A 107 -4.54 5.97 -6.63
C LEU A 107 -4.99 7.41 -6.86
N HIS A 108 -4.11 8.22 -7.47
CA HIS A 108 -4.51 9.50 -8.00
C HIS A 108 -4.97 9.35 -9.45
N GLU A 109 -6.07 10.00 -9.81
CA GLU A 109 -6.64 9.96 -11.16
C GLU A 109 -5.67 10.46 -12.23
N ASP A 110 -4.81 11.43 -11.91
CA ASP A 110 -3.78 11.96 -12.80
C ASP A 110 -2.73 10.91 -13.19
N ASP A 111 -2.56 9.87 -12.39
CA ASP A 111 -1.56 8.82 -12.62
C ASP A 111 -2.09 7.67 -13.51
N LEU A 112 -3.40 7.58 -13.74
CA LEU A 112 -4.01 6.50 -14.53
C LEU A 112 -3.47 6.40 -15.97
N PRO A 113 -3.22 7.50 -16.71
CA PRO A 113 -2.61 7.42 -18.04
C PRO A 113 -1.20 6.81 -18.01
N ALA A 114 -0.37 7.18 -17.03
CA ALA A 114 0.98 6.63 -16.88
C ALA A 114 0.96 5.13 -16.55
N ILE A 115 0.00 4.69 -15.74
CA ILE A 115 -0.20 3.27 -15.42
C ILE A 115 -0.57 2.49 -16.68
N ARG A 116 -1.52 2.98 -17.48
CA ARG A 116 -1.94 2.33 -18.73
C ARG A 116 -0.79 2.24 -19.75
N ALA A 117 -0.03 3.32 -19.92
CA ALA A 117 1.13 3.34 -20.81
C ALA A 117 2.23 2.36 -20.35
N GLY A 118 2.51 2.32 -19.05
CA GLY A 118 3.46 1.37 -18.46
C GLY A 118 3.02 -0.08 -18.61
N LEU A 119 1.71 -0.37 -18.46
CA LEU A 119 1.17 -1.71 -18.69
C LEU A 119 1.29 -2.11 -20.16
N ALA A 120 0.98 -1.23 -21.11
CA ALA A 120 1.15 -1.49 -22.53
C ALA A 120 2.60 -1.87 -22.85
N LYS A 121 3.56 -1.11 -22.33
CA LYS A 121 4.99 -1.42 -22.47
C LYS A 121 5.35 -2.75 -21.85
N ALA A 122 4.91 -3.02 -20.60
CA ALA A 122 5.21 -4.26 -19.91
C ALA A 122 4.59 -5.50 -20.58
N ALA A 123 3.45 -5.35 -21.24
CA ALA A 123 2.76 -6.44 -21.93
C ALA A 123 3.60 -7.02 -23.08
N SER A 124 4.36 -6.18 -23.77
CA SER A 124 5.27 -6.59 -24.88
C SER A 124 6.60 -7.16 -24.39
N HIS A 125 6.87 -7.16 -23.07
CA HIS A 125 8.12 -7.61 -22.47
C HIS A 125 7.84 -8.75 -21.47
N PRO A 126 7.98 -10.03 -21.89
CA PRO A 126 7.66 -11.18 -21.02
C PRO A 126 8.53 -11.26 -19.76
N GLU A 127 9.71 -10.68 -19.76
CA GLU A 127 10.61 -10.61 -18.61
C GLU A 127 10.15 -9.65 -17.52
N ILE A 128 9.22 -8.73 -17.82
CA ILE A 128 8.65 -7.82 -16.83
C ILE A 128 7.55 -8.55 -16.04
N GLU A 129 7.77 -8.71 -14.75
CA GLU A 129 6.88 -9.46 -13.84
C GLU A 129 6.02 -8.55 -12.98
N GLY A 130 6.30 -7.24 -12.99
CA GLY A 130 5.49 -6.26 -12.28
C GLY A 130 5.86 -4.83 -12.58
N LEU A 131 5.00 -3.93 -12.13
CA LEU A 131 5.18 -2.48 -12.24
C LEU A 131 5.40 -1.87 -10.86
N LEU A 132 6.39 -0.97 -10.78
CA LEU A 132 6.89 -0.35 -9.57
C LEU A 132 6.35 1.07 -9.48
N PHE A 133 5.73 1.40 -8.35
CA PHE A 133 5.11 2.69 -8.05
C PHE A 133 5.92 3.48 -7.03
N ASN A 134 5.90 4.80 -7.14
CA ASN A 134 6.38 5.71 -6.10
C ASN A 134 5.34 5.79 -4.97
N TYR A 135 5.78 6.11 -3.74
CA TYR A 135 4.89 6.21 -2.58
C TYR A 135 4.90 7.61 -1.99
N VAL A 136 3.71 8.07 -1.61
CA VAL A 136 3.47 9.26 -0.80
C VAL A 136 2.89 8.80 0.53
N HIS A 137 3.69 8.77 1.59
CA HIS A 137 3.24 8.36 2.92
C HIS A 137 2.75 9.55 3.72
N PHE A 138 1.47 9.58 4.05
CA PHE A 138 0.92 10.59 4.96
C PHE A 138 1.08 10.14 6.41
N TYR A 139 1.34 11.10 7.30
CA TYR A 139 1.56 10.83 8.71
C TYR A 139 0.94 11.90 9.60
N GLY A 140 0.12 11.49 10.56
CA GLY A 140 -0.50 12.35 11.56
C GLY A 140 -1.63 13.24 11.05
N SER A 141 -1.49 13.77 9.84
CA SER A 141 -2.52 14.58 9.17
C SER A 141 -2.46 14.39 7.65
N TYR A 142 -3.50 14.81 6.95
CA TYR A 142 -3.50 14.82 5.48
C TYR A 142 -2.54 15.86 4.88
N SER A 143 -2.09 16.84 5.66
CA SER A 143 -1.15 17.89 5.20
C SER A 143 0.32 17.59 5.48
N THR A 144 0.65 16.40 6.02
CA THR A 144 2.02 16.04 6.40
C THR A 144 2.43 14.71 5.78
N ILE A 145 3.59 14.69 5.13
CA ILE A 145 4.19 13.48 4.56
C ILE A 145 5.50 13.11 5.25
N ALA A 146 5.77 11.80 5.28
CA ALA A 146 6.99 11.22 5.83
C ALA A 146 7.92 10.79 4.69
N THR A 147 9.14 11.35 4.65
CA THR A 147 10.09 11.17 3.54
C THR A 147 11.41 10.51 3.94
N SER A 148 11.66 10.28 5.24
CA SER A 148 12.89 9.66 5.71
C SER A 148 13.00 8.21 5.27
N ARG A 149 14.21 7.63 5.36
CA ARG A 149 14.52 6.22 5.06
C ARG A 149 13.72 5.21 5.90
N ARG A 150 13.03 5.64 6.94
CA ARG A 150 12.10 4.81 7.73
C ARG A 150 10.91 4.35 6.88
N TRP A 151 10.59 5.07 5.80
CA TRP A 151 9.48 4.84 4.89
C TRP A 151 10.02 4.39 3.54
N TYR A 152 9.46 3.30 3.01
CA TYR A 152 9.82 2.84 1.67
C TYR A 152 9.29 3.82 0.61
N ARG A 153 10.09 4.08 -0.40
CA ARG A 153 9.72 5.05 -1.46
C ARG A 153 9.01 4.42 -2.64
N LYS A 154 9.14 3.11 -2.78
CA LYS A 154 8.63 2.39 -3.95
C LYS A 154 8.25 0.98 -3.58
N GLU A 155 7.12 0.52 -4.14
CA GLU A 155 6.69 -0.88 -4.05
C GLU A 155 6.05 -1.35 -5.34
N VAL A 156 6.10 -2.67 -5.57
CA VAL A 156 5.43 -3.31 -6.69
C VAL A 156 3.95 -3.45 -6.35
N ARG A 157 3.06 -2.95 -7.23
CA ARG A 157 1.62 -3.03 -7.00
C ARG A 157 0.84 -3.65 -8.14
N LEU A 158 1.30 -3.57 -9.38
CA LEU A 158 0.73 -4.31 -10.50
C LEU A 158 1.67 -5.46 -10.85
N VAL A 159 1.18 -6.69 -10.81
CA VAL A 159 1.97 -7.91 -10.95
C VAL A 159 1.46 -8.81 -12.06
N ARG A 160 2.35 -9.55 -12.72
CA ARG A 160 2.01 -10.56 -13.72
C ARG A 160 1.83 -11.92 -13.05
N LYS A 161 0.60 -12.41 -12.97
CA LYS A 161 0.23 -13.65 -12.26
C LYS A 161 0.91 -14.90 -12.86
N SER A 162 1.02 -14.96 -14.19
CA SER A 162 1.65 -16.08 -14.90
C SER A 162 3.15 -16.26 -14.60
N SER A 163 3.82 -15.26 -14.01
CA SER A 163 5.20 -15.41 -13.52
C SER A 163 5.32 -16.26 -12.24
N GLY A 164 4.19 -16.70 -11.67
CA GLY A 164 4.16 -17.38 -10.38
C GLY A 164 4.40 -16.48 -9.17
N ILE A 165 4.30 -15.16 -9.38
CA ILE A 165 4.53 -14.14 -8.34
C ILE A 165 3.60 -14.34 -7.14
N GLN A 166 4.14 -14.15 -5.95
CA GLN A 166 3.38 -14.29 -4.71
C GLN A 166 3.77 -13.21 -3.70
N SER A 167 2.80 -12.81 -2.90
CA SER A 167 3.02 -11.94 -1.73
C SER A 167 3.87 -12.66 -0.70
N HIS A 168 4.68 -11.90 0.04
CA HIS A 168 5.70 -12.43 0.94
C HIS A 168 5.72 -11.69 2.28
N ASN A 169 6.02 -12.41 3.36
CA ASN A 169 6.09 -11.89 4.73
C ASN A 169 4.77 -11.22 5.17
N ASP A 170 4.81 -9.93 5.45
CA ASP A 170 3.69 -9.08 5.90
C ASP A 170 2.91 -8.42 4.75
N ALA A 171 2.98 -9.00 3.55
CA ALA A 171 2.34 -8.51 2.33
C ALA A 171 2.80 -7.12 1.84
N GLN A 172 3.95 -6.63 2.31
CA GLN A 172 4.49 -5.37 1.80
C GLN A 172 4.90 -5.50 0.33
N GLY A 173 5.56 -6.60 -0.04
CA GLY A 173 6.09 -6.81 -1.39
C GLY A 173 5.88 -8.25 -1.90
N PHE A 174 6.43 -8.49 -3.09
CA PHE A 174 6.26 -9.73 -3.82
C PHE A 174 7.57 -10.46 -4.07
N ARG A 175 7.47 -11.78 -4.33
CA ARG A 175 8.58 -12.65 -4.74
C ARG A 175 8.12 -13.57 -5.86
N VAL A 176 9.07 -14.02 -6.68
CA VAL A 176 8.85 -15.00 -7.74
C VAL A 176 9.67 -16.25 -7.44
N PRO A 177 9.06 -17.45 -7.49
CA PRO A 177 9.79 -18.70 -7.30
C PRO A 177 10.66 -19.00 -8.53
N ARG A 178 11.96 -19.17 -8.34
CA ARG A 178 12.92 -19.59 -9.35
C ARG A 178 13.95 -20.49 -8.72
N GLU A 179 14.22 -21.64 -9.35
CA GLU A 179 15.24 -22.60 -8.91
C GLU A 179 15.10 -22.99 -7.45
N GLY A 180 13.86 -23.23 -7.00
CA GLY A 180 13.53 -23.61 -5.62
C GLY A 180 13.69 -22.51 -4.57
N ARG A 181 13.91 -21.25 -4.98
CA ARG A 181 14.07 -20.08 -4.10
C ARG A 181 13.14 -18.93 -4.49
N LEU A 182 12.75 -18.15 -3.48
CA LEU A 182 11.99 -16.93 -3.70
C LEU A 182 12.94 -15.79 -4.06
N GLN A 183 12.81 -15.26 -5.27
CA GLN A 183 13.64 -14.17 -5.79
C GLN A 183 12.84 -12.87 -5.95
N LYS A 184 13.55 -11.75 -6.05
CA LYS A 184 12.96 -10.44 -6.31
C LYS A 184 12.38 -10.41 -7.73
N PRO A 185 11.16 -9.89 -7.94
CA PRO A 185 10.59 -9.75 -9.28
C PRO A 185 11.36 -8.74 -10.12
N GLN A 186 11.35 -8.95 -11.42
CA GLN A 186 11.86 -8.02 -12.44
C GLN A 186 10.75 -7.02 -12.79
N VAL A 187 11.00 -5.73 -12.61
CA VAL A 187 9.95 -4.72 -12.67
C VAL A 187 10.33 -3.52 -13.56
N LEU A 188 9.30 -2.93 -14.16
CA LEU A 188 9.38 -1.63 -14.82
C LEU A 188 8.91 -0.56 -13.84
N GLN A 189 9.70 0.51 -13.66
CA GLN A 189 9.27 1.65 -12.85
C GLN A 189 8.34 2.57 -13.64
N LEU A 190 7.26 2.98 -12.99
CA LEU A 190 6.32 3.98 -13.51
C LEU A 190 6.55 5.35 -12.86
N ASP A 191 6.17 6.40 -13.59
CA ASP A 191 5.94 7.71 -13.01
C ASP A 191 4.47 7.80 -12.55
N ALA A 192 4.15 6.98 -11.56
CA ALA A 192 2.85 6.90 -10.94
C ALA A 192 3.01 6.68 -9.43
N ARG A 193 2.04 7.15 -8.66
CA ARG A 193 2.11 7.21 -7.19
C ARG A 193 1.05 6.36 -6.53
N ILE A 194 1.40 5.81 -5.37
CA ILE A 194 0.46 5.27 -4.40
C ILE A 194 0.41 6.22 -3.21
N PHE A 195 -0.77 6.69 -2.88
CA PHE A 195 -1.05 7.56 -1.74
C PHE A 195 -1.43 6.71 -0.55
N HIS A 196 -0.54 6.64 0.45
CA HIS A 196 -0.71 5.76 1.60
C HIS A 196 -1.15 6.54 2.83
N TYR A 197 -2.38 6.29 3.29
CA TYR A 197 -3.06 6.96 4.42
C TYR A 197 -3.08 6.13 5.70
N GLY A 198 -2.29 5.07 5.77
CA GLY A 198 -2.30 4.15 6.91
C GLY A 198 -2.01 4.80 8.26
N TRP A 199 -1.35 5.97 8.27
CA TRP A 199 -0.96 6.72 9.46
C TRP A 199 -1.69 8.07 9.58
N VAL A 200 -2.87 8.21 8.99
CA VAL A 200 -3.71 9.42 9.10
C VAL A 200 -5.07 9.03 9.66
N LYS A 201 -5.24 9.24 10.95
CA LYS A 201 -6.47 8.92 11.71
C LYS A 201 -6.52 9.77 12.96
N PRO A 202 -7.71 9.95 13.59
CA PRO A 202 -7.76 10.47 14.96
C PRO A 202 -6.84 9.66 15.89
N PRO A 203 -6.09 10.29 16.81
CA PRO A 203 -5.12 9.61 17.66
C PRO A 203 -5.66 8.37 18.39
N LYS A 204 -6.88 8.47 18.94
CA LYS A 204 -7.56 7.34 19.60
C LYS A 204 -7.73 6.13 18.66
N MET A 205 -8.16 6.36 17.42
CA MET A 205 -8.34 5.31 16.42
C MET A 205 -6.98 4.74 15.98
N MET A 206 -5.94 5.57 15.88
CA MET A 206 -4.59 5.10 15.58
C MET A 206 -4.06 4.20 16.68
N GLY A 207 -4.28 4.53 17.94
CA GLY A 207 -3.94 3.68 19.07
C GLY A 207 -4.62 2.31 18.98
N GLN A 208 -5.91 2.26 18.70
CA GLN A 208 -6.65 1.01 18.50
C GLN A 208 -6.11 0.19 17.34
N LYS A 209 -5.88 0.82 16.17
CA LYS A 209 -5.25 0.16 15.02
C LYS A 209 -3.89 -0.41 15.38
N SER A 210 -3.03 0.38 16.00
CA SER A 210 -1.67 -0.02 16.38
C SER A 210 -1.67 -1.19 17.36
N LYS A 211 -2.57 -1.19 18.35
CA LYS A 211 -2.78 -2.28 19.28
C LYS A 211 -3.17 -3.57 18.56
N LEU A 212 -4.19 -3.53 17.69
CA LEU A 212 -4.65 -4.70 16.94
C LEU A 212 -3.58 -5.25 16.00
N LEU A 213 -2.88 -4.37 15.26
CA LEU A 213 -1.78 -4.80 14.39
C LEU A 213 -0.63 -5.40 15.19
N ASN A 214 -0.22 -4.75 16.30
CA ASN A 214 0.87 -5.27 17.13
C ASN A 214 0.62 -6.70 17.61
N ARG A 215 -0.64 -7.06 17.86
CA ARG A 215 -1.00 -8.42 18.27
C ARG A 215 -0.63 -9.48 17.22
N TRP A 216 -0.64 -9.15 15.93
CA TRP A 216 -0.23 -10.08 14.85
C TRP A 216 1.28 -10.33 14.79
N TRP A 217 2.09 -9.48 15.43
CA TRP A 217 3.55 -9.65 15.50
C TRP A 217 4.03 -10.14 16.86
N HIS A 218 3.37 -9.68 17.95
CA HIS A 218 3.88 -9.83 19.32
C HIS A 218 2.85 -10.37 20.32
N GLY A 219 1.62 -10.67 19.88
CA GLY A 219 0.52 -10.97 20.79
C GLY A 219 0.13 -9.73 21.61
N ASN A 220 -0.52 -9.94 22.77
CA ASN A 220 -1.08 -8.87 23.59
C ASN A 220 -0.12 -8.22 24.60
N LYS A 221 1.14 -8.61 24.62
CA LYS A 221 2.15 -8.19 25.62
C LYS A 221 2.38 -6.69 25.69
N ARG A 222 2.15 -5.97 24.59
CA ARG A 222 2.45 -4.53 24.44
C ARG A 222 1.19 -3.68 24.29
N ASP A 223 0.02 -4.20 24.60
CA ASP A 223 -1.26 -3.51 24.40
C ASP A 223 -1.34 -2.16 25.13
N HIS A 224 -0.73 -2.06 26.33
CA HIS A 224 -0.70 -0.85 27.14
C HIS A 224 0.04 0.33 26.48
N GLU A 225 0.99 0.06 25.55
CA GLU A 225 1.76 1.10 24.84
C GLU A 225 0.88 1.96 23.91
N PHE A 226 -0.33 1.49 23.58
CA PHE A 226 -1.21 2.14 22.61
C PHE A 226 -2.47 2.78 23.22
N GLU A 227 -2.62 2.77 24.56
CA GLU A 227 -3.83 3.29 25.24
C GLU A 227 -3.95 4.81 25.14
N ASN A 228 -2.80 5.52 25.20
CA ASN A 228 -2.71 6.98 25.07
C ASN A 228 -1.83 7.34 23.88
N PHE A 229 -2.23 6.89 22.68
CA PHE A 229 -1.47 7.13 21.48
C PHE A 229 -1.45 8.62 21.11
N GLU A 230 -0.26 9.15 20.88
CA GLU A 230 -0.02 10.46 20.29
C GLU A 230 0.94 10.32 19.10
N TYR A 231 0.72 11.15 18.08
CA TYR A 231 1.63 11.21 16.94
C TYR A 231 2.94 11.87 17.35
N ALA A 232 4.01 11.08 17.43
CA ALA A 232 5.34 11.61 17.68
C ALA A 232 5.91 12.31 16.45
N ARG A 233 6.59 13.44 16.69
CA ARG A 233 7.43 14.04 15.66
C ARG A 233 8.60 13.10 15.36
N GLN A 234 8.85 12.86 14.09
CA GLN A 234 9.98 12.06 13.63
C GLN A 234 10.77 12.81 12.55
N TYR A 235 12.02 12.42 12.34
CA TYR A 235 12.85 13.01 11.29
C TYR A 235 12.22 12.73 9.90
N GLY A 236 12.27 13.75 9.03
CA GLY A 236 11.83 13.65 7.63
C GLY A 236 10.34 13.89 7.42
N LEU A 237 9.63 14.46 8.39
CA LEU A 237 8.27 14.97 8.16
C LEU A 237 8.34 16.29 7.40
N ARG A 238 7.48 16.45 6.38
CA ARG A 238 7.38 17.64 5.54
C ARG A 238 5.92 18.01 5.27
N PRO A 239 5.61 19.30 5.07
CA PRO A 239 4.31 19.71 4.55
C PRO A 239 4.05 19.05 3.19
N TYR A 240 2.82 18.60 2.97
CA TYR A 240 2.34 18.18 1.67
C TYR A 240 1.65 19.36 0.98
N THR A 241 2.10 19.68 -0.24
CA THR A 241 1.59 20.80 -1.03
C THR A 241 0.92 20.38 -2.34
N GLY A 242 0.85 19.06 -2.59
CA GLY A 242 0.18 18.51 -3.77
C GLY A 242 -1.33 18.35 -3.59
N THR A 243 -1.98 17.78 -4.59
CA THR A 243 -3.40 17.44 -4.57
C THR A 243 -3.63 16.04 -4.02
N HIS A 244 -4.69 15.86 -3.25
CA HIS A 244 -5.19 14.54 -2.89
C HIS A 244 -6.05 13.98 -4.03
N PRO A 245 -6.11 12.63 -4.19
CA PRO A 245 -7.07 12.00 -5.08
C PRO A 245 -8.48 12.53 -4.82
N GLU A 246 -9.28 12.72 -5.88
CA GLU A 246 -10.64 13.28 -5.78
C GLU A 246 -11.51 12.51 -4.79
N VAL A 247 -11.38 11.18 -4.79
CA VAL A 247 -12.11 10.29 -3.87
C VAL A 247 -11.79 10.54 -2.40
N MET A 248 -10.62 11.11 -2.09
CA MET A 248 -10.18 11.42 -0.72
C MET A 248 -10.66 12.77 -0.20
N LYS A 249 -11.11 13.69 -1.07
CA LYS A 249 -11.49 15.05 -0.66
C LYS A 249 -12.51 15.09 0.48
N PRO A 250 -13.59 14.24 0.50
CA PRO A 250 -14.52 14.24 1.62
C PRO A 250 -13.86 13.89 2.95
N LEU A 251 -12.98 12.88 2.98
CA LEU A 251 -12.27 12.48 4.19
C LEU A 251 -11.27 13.55 4.65
N VAL A 252 -10.56 14.17 3.72
CA VAL A 252 -9.63 15.29 4.01
C VAL A 252 -10.39 16.45 4.65
N ALA A 253 -11.58 16.79 4.13
CA ALA A 253 -12.42 17.87 4.65
C ALA A 253 -13.02 17.60 6.03
N THR A 254 -13.14 16.32 6.43
CA THR A 254 -13.69 15.92 7.75
C THR A 254 -12.64 15.73 8.83
N GLN A 255 -11.37 16.06 8.56
CA GLN A 255 -10.33 15.96 9.59
C GLN A 255 -10.66 16.88 10.77
N ASP A 256 -10.91 16.31 11.93
CA ASP A 256 -11.30 16.99 13.17
C ASP A 256 -10.20 16.98 14.26
N TRP A 257 -9.02 16.44 13.93
CA TRP A 257 -7.83 16.45 14.79
C TRP A 257 -6.71 17.27 14.15
N SER A 258 -5.80 17.76 14.99
CA SER A 258 -4.62 18.49 14.55
C SER A 258 -3.34 17.68 14.76
N PHE A 259 -2.43 17.76 13.81
CA PHE A 259 -1.04 17.34 13.96
C PHE A 259 -0.16 18.33 13.21
N ASP A 260 0.64 19.10 13.96
CA ASP A 260 1.66 19.99 13.39
C ASP A 260 3.04 19.53 13.89
N PRO A 261 3.87 18.96 13.02
CA PRO A 261 5.20 18.50 13.42
C PRO A 261 6.13 19.64 13.89
N ARG A 262 5.80 20.91 13.61
CA ARG A 262 6.59 22.05 14.08
C ARG A 262 6.36 22.35 15.56
N LEU A 263 5.16 22.02 16.08
CA LEU A 263 4.79 22.24 17.47
C LEU A 263 5.25 21.13 18.41
N SER A 264 5.53 19.95 17.86
CA SER A 264 6.01 18.81 18.63
C SER A 264 7.50 18.91 18.89
N ILE A 265 7.94 18.64 20.12
CA ILE A 265 9.36 18.59 20.47
C ILE A 265 10.02 17.45 19.70
N LEU A 266 11.11 17.75 18.99
CA LEU A 266 11.94 16.76 18.34
C LEU A 266 13.07 16.36 19.27
N GLU A 267 12.90 15.28 19.98
CA GLU A 267 14.01 14.61 20.64
C GLU A 267 14.70 13.70 19.63
N TRP A 268 15.88 14.11 19.18
CA TRP A 268 16.67 13.32 18.24
C TRP A 268 17.24 12.11 18.93
N SER A 269 16.69 10.94 18.62
CA SER A 269 17.31 9.67 18.95
C SER A 269 18.55 9.40 18.08
N LEU A 270 19.40 8.46 18.49
CA LEU A 270 20.52 7.98 17.66
C LEU A 270 20.02 7.51 16.26
N LYS A 271 18.80 6.99 16.21
CA LYS A 271 18.18 6.58 14.95
C LYS A 271 17.89 7.78 14.04
N ASP A 272 17.43 8.91 14.59
CA ASP A 272 17.15 10.12 13.80
C ASP A 272 18.44 10.75 13.28
N TRP A 273 19.52 10.75 14.05
CA TRP A 273 20.84 11.16 13.58
C TRP A 273 21.35 10.30 12.44
N ASN A 274 21.20 8.97 12.51
CA ASN A 274 21.55 8.06 11.42
C ASN A 274 20.70 8.29 10.15
N LEU A 275 19.42 8.62 10.31
CA LEU A 275 18.53 8.95 9.19
C LEU A 275 18.96 10.27 8.54
N PHE A 276 19.28 11.28 9.34
CA PHE A 276 19.80 12.55 8.85
C PHE A 276 21.12 12.38 8.08
N ALA A 277 22.10 11.68 8.66
CA ALA A 277 23.37 11.42 7.99
C ALA A 277 23.19 10.67 6.66
N SER A 278 22.26 9.69 6.60
CA SER A 278 21.91 8.97 5.38
C SER A 278 21.30 9.90 4.31
N ASP A 279 20.44 10.85 4.71
CA ASP A 279 19.84 11.80 3.78
C ASP A 279 20.86 12.83 3.27
N VAL A 280 21.80 13.27 4.11
CA VAL A 280 22.91 14.14 3.68
C VAL A 280 23.78 13.42 2.66
N LEU A 281 24.15 12.18 2.93
CA LEU A 281 24.95 11.38 2.01
C LEU A 281 24.20 11.17 0.67
N GLU A 282 22.91 10.87 0.70
CA GLU A 282 22.10 10.72 -0.51
C GLU A 282 22.09 12.01 -1.34
N ARG A 283 21.97 13.19 -0.71
CA ARG A 283 22.01 14.48 -1.42
C ARG A 283 23.33 14.75 -2.12
N VAL A 284 24.45 14.32 -1.51
CA VAL A 284 25.79 14.53 -2.04
C VAL A 284 26.16 13.50 -3.11
N THR A 285 25.79 12.24 -2.90
CA THR A 285 26.27 11.11 -3.72
C THR A 285 25.20 10.52 -4.63
N GLY A 286 23.92 10.87 -4.44
CA GLY A 286 22.78 10.19 -5.07
C GLY A 286 22.52 8.77 -4.55
N TYR A 287 23.32 8.28 -3.59
CA TYR A 287 23.21 6.93 -3.05
C TYR A 287 22.54 6.90 -1.69
N ARG A 288 21.41 6.18 -1.60
CA ARG A 288 20.66 5.99 -0.36
C ARG A 288 21.09 4.71 0.35
N ILE A 289 21.86 4.84 1.42
CA ILE A 289 22.32 3.71 2.22
C ILE A 289 21.14 2.97 2.87
N GLY A 290 21.12 1.63 2.74
CA GLY A 290 20.14 0.77 3.41
C GLY A 290 18.70 0.95 2.86
N GLU A 291 18.55 1.46 1.64
CA GLU A 291 17.24 1.47 0.98
C GLU A 291 16.74 0.05 0.75
N TYR A 292 15.54 -0.24 1.23
CA TYR A 292 14.89 -1.52 0.98
C TYR A 292 14.41 -1.59 -0.47
N LYS A 293 15.01 -2.49 -1.26
CA LYS A 293 14.67 -2.72 -2.67
C LYS A 293 14.24 -4.17 -2.88
N PRO A 294 12.95 -4.50 -2.70
CA PRO A 294 12.45 -5.86 -2.86
C PRO A 294 12.22 -6.28 -4.31
N TYR A 295 12.82 -5.60 -5.26
CA TYR A 295 12.65 -5.76 -6.71
C TYR A 295 13.98 -5.67 -7.45
N ARG A 296 13.99 -6.11 -8.72
CA ARG A 296 15.05 -5.86 -9.71
C ARG A 296 14.50 -4.94 -10.78
N LEU A 297 15.09 -3.74 -10.91
CA LEU A 297 14.63 -2.76 -11.88
C LEU A 297 15.17 -3.13 -13.27
N LEU A 298 14.26 -3.27 -14.24
CA LEU A 298 14.59 -3.37 -15.66
C LEU A 298 14.50 -1.98 -16.31
N ARG A 299 15.32 -1.77 -17.33
CA ARG A 299 15.35 -0.56 -18.17
C ARG A 299 15.26 -0.99 -19.62
N PRO A 300 14.07 -1.45 -20.06
CA PRO A 300 13.83 -1.88 -21.46
C PRO A 300 13.79 -0.69 -22.41
#